data_9bd9e9048793088cda80cdd713bd80a9
#
_entry.id   9bd9e9048793088cda80cdd713bd80a9
#
_cell.length_a   1.000
_cell.length_b   1.000
_cell.length_c   1.000
_cell.angle_alpha   90.00
_cell.angle_beta   90.00
_cell.angle_gamma   90.00
#
_symmetry.space_group_name_H-M   'P 1'
#
loop_
_entity.id
_entity.type
_entity.pdbx_description
1 polymer ?
#
loop_
_entity_poly.entity_id
_entity_poly.type
_entity_poly.pdbx_seq_one_letter_code
_entity_poly.pdbx_strand_id
1 'polypeptide(L)'
;MHAALEESGAGGTRNISGSSHAHVDLEQELAALHGKEAALLFNSGYMSNWASLTTLASRLPGCVVLSDAANDASMIEGIRHSRAEKRIWKHNDIADLEAHLCALPLEQPKIIAFESVYSMDGDIALIKEICDLADHYGAMTYLDEVHAVGLHGAHGAGIAERDGVMDRITLIEGTLAKASVWWVAISRACVRFAISFVHSQADIFSPRRCRPRLLPALWRRCGI
;
A
#
# COMPACT_ATOMS: atom_id res chain seq x y z
N MET A 1 -16.57 7.39 21.08
CA MET A 1 -16.61 8.78 21.56
C MET A 1 -15.92 8.97 22.92
N HIS A 2 -15.98 8.03 23.86
CA HIS A 2 -15.28 8.15 25.16
C HIS A 2 -13.76 8.07 25.03
N ALA A 3 -13.18 7.17 24.22
CA ALA A 3 -11.72 7.04 24.05
C ALA A 3 -11.04 8.30 23.50
N ALA A 4 -11.73 9.08 22.66
CA ALA A 4 -11.18 10.32 22.09
C ALA A 4 -11.09 11.49 23.09
N LEU A 5 -11.73 11.36 24.24
CA LEU A 5 -11.69 12.38 25.31
C LEU A 5 -10.59 12.10 26.34
N GLU A 6 -10.11 10.87 26.42
CA GLU A 6 -9.09 10.45 27.41
C GLU A 6 -7.67 10.59 26.89
N GLU A 7 -7.48 10.64 25.57
CA GLU A 7 -6.16 10.76 24.91
C GLU A 7 -6.11 11.97 23.97
N SER A 8 -6.31 13.17 24.48
CA SER A 8 -6.12 14.39 23.68
C SER A 8 -4.63 14.75 23.57
N GLY A 9 -4.00 14.29 22.50
CA GLY A 9 -2.67 14.72 22.11
C GLY A 9 -1.58 13.66 22.26
N ALA A 10 -0.96 13.30 21.15
CA ALA A 10 0.29 12.54 21.18
C ALA A 10 1.41 13.48 21.65
N GLY A 11 1.95 13.28 22.83
CA GLY A 11 3.07 14.06 23.38
C GLY A 11 4.40 13.84 22.66
N GLY A 12 4.42 13.13 21.52
CA GLY A 12 5.61 12.86 20.73
C GLY A 12 5.34 11.91 19.56
N THR A 13 6.40 11.53 18.83
CA THR A 13 6.31 10.52 17.79
C THR A 13 6.06 9.13 18.38
N ARG A 14 5.47 8.22 17.63
CA ARG A 14 5.22 6.83 18.05
C ARG A 14 6.49 6.10 18.53
N ASN A 15 7.66 6.46 18.00
CA ASN A 15 8.93 5.91 18.44
C ASN A 15 9.35 6.35 19.84
N ILE A 16 8.87 7.51 20.32
CA ILE A 16 9.21 8.09 21.62
C ILE A 16 8.10 7.81 22.63
N SER A 17 6.84 8.09 22.27
CA SER A 17 5.69 7.97 23.18
C SER A 17 4.94 6.64 23.10
N GLY A 18 5.32 5.78 22.16
CA GLY A 18 4.60 4.51 21.90
C GLY A 18 3.34 4.71 21.07
N SER A 19 2.65 3.60 20.82
CA SER A 19 1.33 3.58 20.20
C SER A 19 0.27 3.57 21.30
N SER A 20 -0.74 4.43 21.21
CA SER A 20 -1.90 4.35 22.08
C SER A 20 -2.78 3.13 21.73
N HIS A 21 -3.64 2.71 22.63
CA HIS A 21 -4.61 1.64 22.34
C HIS A 21 -5.46 1.97 21.11
N ALA A 22 -5.89 3.22 20.95
CA ALA A 22 -6.67 3.66 19.80
C ALA A 22 -5.92 3.48 18.45
N HIS A 23 -4.59 3.67 18.43
CA HIS A 23 -3.80 3.38 17.21
C HIS A 23 -3.78 1.89 16.92
N VAL A 24 -3.55 1.06 17.93
CA VAL A 24 -3.48 -0.40 17.77
C VAL A 24 -4.81 -0.97 17.32
N ASP A 25 -5.90 -0.56 17.95
CA ASP A 25 -7.26 -1.00 17.62
C ASP A 25 -7.62 -0.61 16.19
N LEU A 26 -7.35 0.63 15.80
CA LEU A 26 -7.62 1.10 14.43
C LEU A 26 -6.77 0.35 13.39
N GLU A 27 -5.48 0.12 13.66
CA GLU A 27 -4.61 -0.68 12.77
C GLU A 27 -5.13 -2.11 12.62
N GLN A 28 -5.63 -2.73 13.69
CA GLN A 28 -6.23 -4.06 13.64
C GLN A 28 -7.53 -4.11 12.82
N GLU A 29 -8.44 -3.15 13.04
CA GLU A 29 -9.70 -3.06 12.29
C GLU A 29 -9.44 -2.84 10.79
N LEU A 30 -8.46 -2.01 10.44
CA LEU A 30 -8.13 -1.74 9.06
C LEU A 30 -7.42 -2.92 8.38
N ALA A 31 -6.55 -3.61 9.10
CA ALA A 31 -5.96 -4.85 8.62
C ALA A 31 -7.06 -5.90 8.36
N ALA A 32 -8.02 -6.04 9.27
CA ALA A 32 -9.16 -6.94 9.12
C ALA A 32 -10.05 -6.56 7.92
N LEU A 33 -10.37 -5.26 7.74
CA LEU A 33 -11.17 -4.76 6.62
C LEU A 33 -10.56 -5.14 5.26
N HIS A 34 -9.23 -5.07 5.14
CA HIS A 34 -8.53 -5.38 3.89
C HIS A 34 -7.98 -6.81 3.83
N GLY A 35 -8.30 -7.67 4.81
CA GLY A 35 -7.80 -9.05 4.84
C GLY A 35 -6.27 -9.14 4.89
N LYS A 36 -5.59 -8.18 5.54
CA LYS A 36 -4.14 -8.12 5.67
C LYS A 36 -3.68 -8.50 7.08
N GLU A 37 -2.41 -8.93 7.20
CA GLU A 37 -1.85 -9.34 8.50
C GLU A 37 -1.63 -8.16 9.45
N ALA A 38 -1.34 -6.98 8.90
CA ALA A 38 -1.09 -5.76 9.67
C ALA A 38 -1.42 -4.51 8.86
N ALA A 39 -1.69 -3.43 9.58
CA ALA A 39 -1.80 -2.08 9.03
C ALA A 39 -0.90 -1.12 9.79
N LEU A 40 -0.54 -0.02 9.16
CA LEU A 40 0.27 1.05 9.76
C LEU A 40 -0.35 2.41 9.43
N LEU A 41 -0.57 3.22 10.46
CA LEU A 41 -1.14 4.54 10.32
C LEU A 41 -0.08 5.60 10.02
N PHE A 42 -0.39 6.47 9.08
CA PHE A 42 0.37 7.67 8.74
C PHE A 42 -0.50 8.92 8.91
N ASN A 43 0.14 10.09 9.00
CA ASN A 43 -0.56 11.36 9.15
C ASN A 43 -1.14 11.91 7.83
N SER A 44 -0.80 11.33 6.68
CA SER A 44 -1.37 11.67 5.37
C SER A 44 -1.11 10.57 4.34
N GLY A 45 -1.95 10.48 3.29
CA GLY A 45 -1.76 9.56 2.15
C GLY A 45 -0.46 9.85 1.40
N TYR A 46 -0.10 11.12 1.26
CA TYR A 46 1.17 11.50 0.67
C TYR A 46 2.36 10.86 1.40
N MET A 47 2.40 10.98 2.73
CA MET A 47 3.46 10.39 3.56
C MET A 47 3.43 8.87 3.57
N SER A 48 2.25 8.29 3.48
CA SER A 48 2.06 6.84 3.39
C SER A 48 2.70 6.30 2.10
N ASN A 49 2.33 6.84 0.94
CA ASN A 49 2.90 6.47 -0.35
C ASN A 49 4.40 6.71 -0.39
N TRP A 50 4.83 7.92 0.00
CA TRP A 50 6.25 8.29 0.00
C TRP A 50 7.09 7.37 0.87
N ALA A 51 6.68 7.14 2.12
CA ALA A 51 7.46 6.34 3.07
C ALA A 51 7.47 4.85 2.69
N SER A 52 6.33 4.32 2.28
CA SER A 52 6.18 2.90 1.93
C SER A 52 6.99 2.54 0.69
N LEU A 53 6.81 3.27 -0.42
CA LEU A 53 7.54 3.01 -1.66
C LEU A 53 9.03 3.26 -1.52
N THR A 54 9.43 4.35 -0.83
CA THR A 54 10.84 4.62 -0.55
C THR A 54 11.47 3.47 0.22
N THR A 55 10.82 3.02 1.29
CA THR A 55 11.37 1.99 2.17
C THR A 55 11.40 0.62 1.49
N LEU A 56 10.29 0.19 0.89
CA LEU A 56 10.20 -1.13 0.25
C LEU A 56 11.23 -1.27 -0.87
N ALA A 57 11.23 -0.34 -1.82
CA ALA A 57 12.10 -0.46 -2.97
C ALA A 57 13.58 -0.29 -2.63
N SER A 58 13.92 0.54 -1.62
CA SER A 58 15.31 0.68 -1.17
C SER A 58 15.83 -0.51 -0.36
N ARG A 59 14.95 -1.28 0.29
CA ARG A 59 15.34 -2.44 1.10
C ARG A 59 15.45 -3.74 0.30
N LEU A 60 14.96 -3.77 -0.93
CA LEU A 60 15.05 -4.91 -1.82
C LEU A 60 16.23 -4.71 -2.79
N PRO A 61 17.38 -5.40 -2.61
CA PRO A 61 18.55 -5.20 -3.46
C PRO A 61 18.23 -5.49 -4.94
N GLY A 62 18.54 -4.54 -5.82
CA GLY A 62 18.27 -4.67 -7.27
C GLY A 62 16.80 -4.57 -7.63
N CYS A 63 15.95 -4.06 -6.75
CA CYS A 63 14.52 -3.88 -7.03
C CYS A 63 14.28 -2.97 -8.23
N VAL A 64 13.32 -3.37 -9.07
CA VAL A 64 12.76 -2.54 -10.15
C VAL A 64 11.32 -2.19 -9.78
N VAL A 65 10.97 -0.91 -9.82
CA VAL A 65 9.61 -0.44 -9.64
C VAL A 65 8.99 -0.13 -10.99
N LEU A 66 7.93 -0.87 -11.34
CA LEU A 66 7.11 -0.62 -12.51
C LEU A 66 5.97 0.30 -12.09
N SER A 67 5.96 1.52 -12.58
CA SER A 67 4.99 2.57 -12.22
C SER A 67 4.06 2.85 -13.38
N ASP A 68 2.74 2.89 -13.13
CA ASP A 68 1.79 3.41 -14.10
C ASP A 68 2.11 4.88 -14.43
N ALA A 69 1.95 5.27 -15.69
CA ALA A 69 2.24 6.63 -16.16
C ALA A 69 1.33 7.69 -15.52
N ALA A 70 0.14 7.31 -15.03
CA ALA A 70 -0.84 8.19 -14.42
C ALA A 70 -0.82 8.19 -12.87
N ASN A 71 0.14 7.53 -12.25
CA ASN A 71 0.26 7.49 -10.78
C ASN A 71 0.42 8.88 -10.16
N ASP A 72 -0.15 9.03 -8.96
CA ASP A 72 -0.09 10.26 -8.16
C ASP A 72 1.35 10.70 -7.81
N ALA A 73 1.51 12.00 -7.62
CA ALA A 73 2.81 12.62 -7.30
C ALA A 73 3.45 12.03 -6.03
N SER A 74 2.68 11.61 -5.03
CA SER A 74 3.20 11.00 -3.80
C SER A 74 3.88 9.65 -4.08
N MET A 75 3.29 8.84 -4.99
CA MET A 75 3.87 7.57 -5.43
C MET A 75 5.15 7.82 -6.25
N ILE A 76 5.10 8.76 -7.19
CA ILE A 76 6.25 9.13 -8.03
C ILE A 76 7.43 9.59 -7.16
N GLU A 77 7.18 10.44 -6.17
CA GLU A 77 8.22 10.92 -5.25
C GLU A 77 8.74 9.80 -4.32
N GLY A 78 7.88 8.91 -3.86
CA GLY A 78 8.31 7.74 -3.09
C GLY A 78 9.24 6.82 -3.89
N ILE A 79 8.88 6.53 -5.13
CA ILE A 79 9.70 5.74 -6.06
C ILE A 79 11.04 6.44 -6.33
N ARG A 80 11.01 7.74 -6.58
CA ARG A 80 12.21 8.53 -6.84
C ARG A 80 13.18 8.50 -5.66
N HIS A 81 12.69 8.66 -4.44
CA HIS A 81 13.51 8.67 -3.23
C HIS A 81 14.07 7.30 -2.86
N SER A 82 13.43 6.21 -3.29
CA SER A 82 13.96 4.86 -3.10
C SER A 82 15.30 4.62 -3.81
N ARG A 83 15.58 5.37 -4.86
CA ARG A 83 16.72 5.20 -5.78
C ARG A 83 16.74 3.83 -6.49
N ALA A 84 15.68 3.06 -6.42
CA ALA A 84 15.53 1.84 -7.21
C ALA A 84 15.41 2.17 -8.71
N GLU A 85 15.76 1.20 -9.55
CA GLU A 85 15.45 1.30 -10.98
C GLU A 85 13.93 1.45 -11.14
N LYS A 86 13.50 2.41 -11.97
CA LYS A 86 12.10 2.60 -12.30
C LYS A 86 11.85 2.41 -13.78
N ARG A 87 10.74 1.78 -14.11
CA ARG A 87 10.19 1.68 -15.45
C ARG A 87 8.77 2.20 -15.42
N ILE A 88 8.44 3.09 -16.34
CA ILE A 88 7.10 3.66 -16.46
C ILE A 88 6.41 2.94 -17.61
N TRP A 89 5.28 2.30 -17.34
CA TRP A 89 4.45 1.67 -18.34
C TRP A 89 3.25 2.55 -18.68
N LYS A 90 2.71 2.38 -19.90
CA LYS A 90 1.61 3.19 -20.39
C LYS A 90 0.36 2.92 -19.58
N HIS A 91 -0.36 4.00 -19.26
CA HIS A 91 -1.55 3.95 -18.45
C HIS A 91 -2.54 2.88 -18.93
N ASN A 92 -2.92 1.97 -18.01
CA ASN A 92 -3.82 0.84 -18.24
C ASN A 92 -3.48 -0.07 -19.44
N ASP A 93 -2.24 -0.07 -19.93
CA ASP A 93 -1.78 -0.92 -21.02
C ASP A 93 -1.08 -2.18 -20.47
N ILE A 94 -1.84 -3.27 -20.35
CA ILE A 94 -1.35 -4.55 -19.83
C ILE A 94 -0.25 -5.14 -20.70
N ALA A 95 -0.32 -4.95 -22.04
CA ALA A 95 0.69 -5.46 -22.94
C ALA A 95 2.03 -4.73 -22.77
N ASP A 96 1.99 -3.42 -22.53
CA ASP A 96 3.20 -2.62 -22.26
C ASP A 96 3.80 -3.00 -20.87
N LEU A 97 2.96 -3.21 -19.85
CA LEU A 97 3.40 -3.73 -18.54
C LEU A 97 4.07 -5.09 -18.69
N GLU A 98 3.47 -6.01 -19.42
CA GLU A 98 4.02 -7.34 -19.65
C GLU A 98 5.37 -7.28 -20.39
N ALA A 99 5.49 -6.43 -21.41
CA ALA A 99 6.75 -6.23 -22.11
C ALA A 99 7.89 -5.77 -21.18
N HIS A 100 7.58 -4.90 -20.22
CA HIS A 100 8.53 -4.47 -19.20
C HIS A 100 8.91 -5.60 -18.23
N LEU A 101 7.94 -6.44 -17.84
CA LEU A 101 8.17 -7.59 -16.95
C LEU A 101 8.99 -8.68 -17.62
N CYS A 102 8.69 -9.02 -18.89
CA CYS A 102 9.44 -9.99 -19.70
C CYS A 102 10.93 -9.62 -19.84
N ALA A 103 11.24 -8.33 -19.87
CA ALA A 103 12.62 -7.85 -20.00
C ALA A 103 13.44 -7.93 -18.72
N LEU A 104 12.86 -8.44 -17.63
CA LEU A 104 13.51 -8.57 -16.31
C LEU A 104 13.71 -10.04 -15.95
N PRO A 105 14.83 -10.39 -15.29
CA PRO A 105 15.02 -11.73 -14.74
C PRO A 105 13.89 -12.08 -13.76
N LEU A 106 13.45 -13.35 -13.77
CA LEU A 106 12.35 -13.79 -12.89
C LEU A 106 12.68 -13.59 -11.41
N GLU A 107 13.94 -13.82 -11.04
CA GLU A 107 14.43 -13.72 -9.66
C GLU A 107 14.68 -12.27 -9.18
N GLN A 108 14.64 -11.29 -10.09
CA GLN A 108 14.86 -9.90 -9.74
C GLN A 108 13.64 -9.38 -8.97
N PRO A 109 13.79 -8.75 -7.79
CA PRO A 109 12.69 -8.14 -7.07
C PRO A 109 11.99 -7.07 -7.91
N LYS A 110 10.66 -7.14 -7.98
CA LYS A 110 9.82 -6.24 -8.76
C LYS A 110 8.65 -5.75 -7.93
N ILE A 111 8.30 -4.48 -8.06
CA ILE A 111 7.09 -3.88 -7.48
C ILE A 111 6.30 -3.26 -8.63
N ILE A 112 5.05 -3.65 -8.79
CA ILE A 112 4.10 -3.00 -9.70
C ILE A 112 3.29 -2.03 -8.87
N ALA A 113 3.44 -0.73 -9.12
CA ALA A 113 2.78 0.35 -8.40
C ALA A 113 1.73 1.04 -9.27
N PHE A 114 0.49 1.07 -8.79
CA PHE A 114 -0.66 1.59 -9.52
C PHE A 114 -1.79 2.04 -8.58
N GLU A 115 -2.70 2.88 -9.08
CA GLU A 115 -3.92 3.30 -8.36
C GLU A 115 -5.11 2.44 -8.78
N SER A 116 -6.07 2.24 -7.90
CA SER A 116 -7.33 1.56 -8.26
C SER A 116 -8.27 2.45 -9.04
N VAL A 117 -8.38 3.71 -8.62
CA VAL A 117 -9.13 4.78 -9.30
C VAL A 117 -8.19 5.96 -9.45
N TYR A 118 -7.89 6.33 -10.68
CA TYR A 118 -6.95 7.41 -10.97
C TYR A 118 -7.57 8.79 -10.75
N SER A 119 -6.81 9.66 -10.10
CA SER A 119 -7.31 10.94 -9.59
C SER A 119 -7.75 11.93 -10.67
N MET A 120 -7.13 11.90 -11.84
CA MET A 120 -7.34 12.91 -12.89
C MET A 120 -8.49 12.55 -13.82
N ASP A 121 -8.61 11.29 -14.20
CA ASP A 121 -9.53 10.84 -15.24
C ASP A 121 -10.68 9.97 -14.68
N GLY A 122 -10.52 9.45 -13.47
CA GLY A 122 -11.48 8.55 -12.82
C GLY A 122 -11.47 7.12 -13.39
N ASP A 123 -10.48 6.81 -14.19
CA ASP A 123 -10.31 5.48 -14.76
C ASP A 123 -10.03 4.45 -13.67
N ILE A 124 -10.50 3.23 -13.89
CA ILE A 124 -10.28 2.11 -12.98
C ILE A 124 -9.19 1.20 -13.57
N ALA A 125 -8.22 0.84 -12.73
CA ALA A 125 -7.16 -0.08 -13.11
C ALA A 125 -7.69 -1.48 -13.44
N LEU A 126 -7.01 -2.16 -14.35
CA LEU A 126 -7.23 -3.57 -14.68
C LEU A 126 -6.56 -4.46 -13.62
N ILE A 127 -7.06 -4.37 -12.36
CA ILE A 127 -6.38 -4.95 -11.18
C ILE A 127 -6.18 -6.46 -11.32
N LYS A 128 -7.18 -7.18 -11.86
CA LYS A 128 -7.11 -8.63 -12.02
C LYS A 128 -6.00 -9.04 -12.98
N GLU A 129 -5.92 -8.38 -14.11
CA GLU A 129 -4.91 -8.61 -15.15
C GLU A 129 -3.50 -8.27 -14.61
N ILE A 130 -3.38 -7.17 -13.85
CA ILE A 130 -2.12 -6.80 -13.18
C ILE A 130 -1.72 -7.88 -12.16
N CYS A 131 -2.66 -8.42 -11.37
CA CYS A 131 -2.40 -9.52 -10.46
C CYS A 131 -1.97 -10.80 -11.20
N ASP A 132 -2.59 -11.11 -12.34
CA ASP A 132 -2.21 -12.27 -13.16
C ASP A 132 -0.75 -12.16 -13.64
N LEU A 133 -0.33 -10.98 -14.10
CA LEU A 133 1.06 -10.71 -14.44
C LEU A 133 1.98 -10.75 -13.21
N ALA A 134 1.56 -10.17 -12.09
CA ALA A 134 2.34 -10.17 -10.86
C ALA A 134 2.63 -11.59 -10.38
N ASP A 135 1.63 -12.46 -10.39
CA ASP A 135 1.79 -13.88 -10.02
C ASP A 135 2.71 -14.61 -11.00
N HIS A 136 2.55 -14.36 -12.32
CA HIS A 136 3.35 -15.01 -13.35
C HIS A 136 4.84 -14.62 -13.30
N TYR A 137 5.12 -13.34 -13.09
CA TYR A 137 6.48 -12.80 -13.09
C TYR A 137 7.10 -12.62 -11.69
N GLY A 138 6.43 -13.08 -10.64
CA GLY A 138 6.92 -13.00 -9.26
C GLY A 138 7.09 -11.56 -8.76
N ALA A 139 6.17 -10.66 -9.14
CA ALA A 139 6.19 -9.27 -8.72
C ALA A 139 5.30 -9.02 -7.51
N MET A 140 5.69 -8.07 -6.66
CA MET A 140 4.83 -7.53 -5.61
C MET A 140 3.89 -6.48 -6.21
N THR A 141 2.67 -6.41 -5.72
CA THR A 141 1.70 -5.37 -6.10
C THR A 141 1.59 -4.32 -5.00
N TYR A 142 1.68 -3.05 -5.37
CA TYR A 142 1.42 -1.89 -4.54
C TYR A 142 0.23 -1.13 -5.11
N LEU A 143 -0.91 -1.23 -4.44
CA LEU A 143 -2.17 -0.64 -4.87
C LEU A 143 -2.53 0.56 -3.99
N ASP A 144 -2.74 1.71 -4.60
CA ASP A 144 -3.33 2.88 -3.96
C ASP A 144 -4.85 2.89 -4.17
N GLU A 145 -5.59 2.72 -3.07
CA GLU A 145 -7.06 2.74 -3.02
C GLU A 145 -7.62 4.06 -2.47
N VAL A 146 -6.81 5.10 -2.44
CA VAL A 146 -7.14 6.38 -1.79
C VAL A 146 -8.44 7.02 -2.32
N HIS A 147 -8.80 6.75 -3.57
CA HIS A 147 -10.01 7.22 -4.22
C HIS A 147 -11.18 6.24 -4.14
N ALA A 148 -10.98 5.05 -3.60
CA ALA A 148 -11.97 3.97 -3.62
C ALA A 148 -12.40 3.48 -2.24
N VAL A 149 -11.52 3.55 -1.23
CA VAL A 149 -11.83 3.15 0.16
C VAL A 149 -12.99 3.98 0.69
N GLY A 150 -13.99 3.29 1.26
CA GLY A 150 -15.24 3.87 1.76
C GLY A 150 -16.31 4.13 0.70
N LEU A 151 -15.99 3.97 -0.59
CA LEU A 151 -16.91 4.22 -1.72
C LEU A 151 -17.24 2.94 -2.50
N HIS A 152 -16.31 1.99 -2.58
CA HIS A 152 -16.43 0.78 -3.36
C HIS A 152 -16.20 -0.46 -2.49
N GLY A 153 -16.76 -1.60 -2.96
CA GLY A 153 -16.73 -2.86 -2.23
C GLY A 153 -17.90 -3.01 -1.25
N ALA A 154 -18.21 -4.24 -0.87
CA ALA A 154 -19.33 -4.56 0.00
C ALA A 154 -19.17 -4.01 1.44
N HIS A 155 -17.92 -3.91 1.89
CA HIS A 155 -17.54 -3.38 3.21
C HIS A 155 -16.83 -2.03 3.11
N GLY A 156 -16.69 -1.48 1.90
CA GLY A 156 -15.98 -0.22 1.67
C GLY A 156 -14.46 -0.37 1.63
N ALA A 157 -13.93 -1.57 1.36
CA ALA A 157 -12.48 -1.77 1.30
C ALA A 157 -11.85 -1.37 -0.05
N GLY A 158 -12.65 -0.97 -1.04
CA GLY A 158 -12.15 -0.44 -2.31
C GLY A 158 -12.47 -1.30 -3.53
N ILE A 159 -11.78 -1.03 -4.63
CA ILE A 159 -11.97 -1.74 -5.91
C ILE A 159 -11.47 -3.18 -5.83
N ALA A 160 -10.35 -3.43 -5.14
CA ALA A 160 -9.82 -4.77 -4.98
C ALA A 160 -10.82 -5.71 -4.25
N GLU A 161 -11.58 -5.17 -3.27
CA GLU A 161 -12.69 -5.90 -2.66
C GLU A 161 -13.83 -6.13 -3.66
N ARG A 162 -14.26 -5.08 -4.36
CA ARG A 162 -15.34 -5.18 -5.36
C ARG A 162 -15.06 -6.26 -6.40
N ASP A 163 -13.81 -6.36 -6.85
CA ASP A 163 -13.39 -7.27 -7.90
C ASP A 163 -12.94 -8.65 -7.38
N GLY A 164 -12.95 -8.83 -6.04
CA GLY A 164 -12.64 -10.11 -5.39
C GLY A 164 -11.16 -10.53 -5.52
N VAL A 165 -10.25 -9.56 -5.61
CA VAL A 165 -8.79 -9.78 -5.79
C VAL A 165 -7.93 -9.25 -4.66
N MET A 166 -8.54 -8.81 -3.57
CA MET A 166 -7.88 -8.15 -2.46
C MET A 166 -6.79 -9.02 -1.79
N ASP A 167 -6.98 -10.32 -1.74
CA ASP A 167 -6.02 -11.30 -1.22
C ASP A 167 -4.76 -11.43 -2.07
N ARG A 168 -4.85 -11.11 -3.38
CA ARG A 168 -3.73 -11.15 -4.33
C ARG A 168 -2.87 -9.89 -4.29
N ILE A 169 -3.36 -8.80 -3.70
CA ILE A 169 -2.59 -7.56 -3.57
C ILE A 169 -1.61 -7.69 -2.41
N THR A 170 -0.34 -7.39 -2.65
CA THR A 170 0.70 -7.48 -1.62
C THR A 170 0.57 -6.36 -0.60
N LEU A 171 0.37 -5.12 -1.06
CA LEU A 171 0.23 -3.95 -0.22
C LEU A 171 -0.89 -3.04 -0.75
N ILE A 172 -1.77 -2.61 0.15
CA ILE A 172 -2.84 -1.66 -0.14
C ILE A 172 -2.58 -0.38 0.65
N GLU A 173 -2.62 0.75 -0.03
CA GLU A 173 -2.67 2.08 0.57
C GLU A 173 -4.08 2.64 0.45
N GLY A 174 -4.52 3.39 1.46
CA GLY A 174 -5.81 4.04 1.45
C GLY A 174 -5.86 5.22 2.39
N THR A 175 -6.93 6.01 2.33
CA THR A 175 -7.13 7.15 3.23
C THR A 175 -8.55 7.20 3.76
N LEU A 176 -8.70 7.47 5.05
CA LEU A 176 -10.00 7.77 5.64
C LEU A 176 -10.47 9.20 5.32
N ALA A 177 -9.58 10.06 4.83
CA ALA A 177 -9.88 11.48 4.64
C ALA A 177 -10.86 11.78 3.49
N LYS A 178 -10.92 10.93 2.45
CA LYS A 178 -11.79 11.14 1.29
C LYS A 178 -13.16 10.50 1.47
N ALA A 179 -13.21 9.29 1.99
CA ALA A 179 -14.46 8.57 2.27
C ALA A 179 -15.26 9.17 3.44
N SER A 180 -14.56 9.71 4.43
CA SER A 180 -15.15 10.19 5.68
C SER A 180 -15.89 11.52 5.59
N VAL A 181 -16.02 12.12 4.40
CA VAL A 181 -16.88 13.33 4.24
C VAL A 181 -18.31 13.07 4.71
N TRP A 182 -18.79 11.82 4.59
CA TRP A 182 -20.10 11.41 5.13
C TRP A 182 -20.08 11.11 6.64
N TRP A 183 -18.94 10.65 7.19
CA TRP A 183 -18.79 10.34 8.61
C TRP A 183 -18.39 11.55 9.44
N VAL A 184 -17.69 12.53 8.85
CA VAL A 184 -17.29 13.79 9.50
C VAL A 184 -18.49 14.70 9.81
N ALA A 185 -19.63 14.52 9.12
CA ALA A 185 -20.86 15.19 9.51
C ALA A 185 -21.38 14.76 10.89
N ILE A 186 -20.90 13.66 11.44
CA ILE A 186 -21.36 13.08 12.72
C ILE A 186 -20.34 13.30 13.86
N SER A 187 -19.07 13.55 13.59
CA SER A 187 -18.09 13.82 14.64
C SER A 187 -17.13 14.95 14.27
N ARG A 188 -17.16 16.03 15.06
CA ARG A 188 -16.33 17.23 14.91
C ARG A 188 -14.84 17.04 15.22
N ALA A 189 -14.29 15.86 15.10
CA ALA A 189 -12.86 15.59 15.30
C ALA A 189 -12.24 15.25 13.94
N CYS A 190 -11.66 16.26 13.31
CA CYS A 190 -10.91 16.10 12.08
C CYS A 190 -9.57 15.43 12.35
N VAL A 191 -9.51 14.12 12.22
CA VAL A 191 -8.24 13.39 12.18
C VAL A 191 -8.03 12.90 10.75
N ARG A 192 -7.11 13.55 10.04
CA ARG A 192 -6.67 13.12 8.70
C ARG A 192 -5.63 12.03 8.88
N PHE A 193 -6.04 10.78 8.80
CA PHE A 193 -5.12 9.65 8.74
C PHE A 193 -5.14 9.05 7.34
N ALA A 194 -3.97 8.83 6.81
CA ALA A 194 -3.75 7.94 5.69
C ALA A 194 -3.29 6.60 6.23
N ILE A 195 -3.67 5.53 5.57
CA ILE A 195 -3.45 4.19 6.05
C ILE A 195 -2.76 3.41 4.95
N SER A 196 -1.59 2.88 5.27
CA SER A 196 -0.89 1.92 4.44
C SER A 196 -1.07 0.53 5.04
N PHE A 197 -1.57 -0.40 4.25
CA PHE A 197 -1.73 -1.79 4.67
C PHE A 197 -0.58 -2.62 4.12
N VAL A 198 0.23 -3.16 5.00
CA VAL A 198 1.35 -4.01 4.62
C VAL A 198 0.96 -5.46 4.85
N HIS A 199 0.89 -6.23 3.79
CA HIS A 199 0.80 -7.67 3.88
C HIS A 199 2.20 -8.22 4.10
N SER A 200 2.42 -8.77 5.20
CA SER A 200 3.52 -9.50 5.80
C SER A 200 4.20 -8.79 6.96
N GLN A 201 4.05 -9.40 8.08
CA GLN A 201 4.78 -9.27 9.34
C GLN A 201 5.24 -7.86 9.73
N ALA A 202 4.87 -7.46 10.94
CA ALA A 202 5.27 -6.23 11.64
C ALA A 202 6.79 -5.89 11.61
N ASP A 203 7.57 -6.63 10.86
CA ASP A 203 9.03 -6.60 10.82
C ASP A 203 9.63 -5.99 9.53
N ILE A 204 8.84 -5.34 8.66
CA ILE A 204 9.45 -4.57 7.56
C ILE A 204 10.41 -3.50 8.10
N PHE A 205 10.24 -3.10 9.35
CA PHE A 205 11.10 -2.14 10.04
C PHE A 205 11.99 -2.75 11.15
N SER A 206 11.94 -4.08 11.35
CA SER A 206 12.78 -4.77 12.33
C SER A 206 13.57 -5.92 11.70
N PRO A 207 14.92 -5.92 11.80
CA PRO A 207 15.76 -6.96 11.17
C PRO A 207 15.63 -8.36 11.76
N ARG A 208 14.79 -8.59 12.77
CA ARG A 208 14.90 -9.80 13.60
C ARG A 208 13.79 -10.84 13.52
N ARG A 209 12.71 -10.68 12.72
CA ARG A 209 11.61 -11.66 12.68
C ARG A 209 10.94 -11.88 11.32
N CYS A 210 11.70 -12.01 10.26
CA CYS A 210 11.14 -12.48 8.99
C CYS A 210 11.04 -14.01 8.97
N ARG A 211 9.84 -14.56 9.09
CA ARG A 211 9.57 -15.94 8.73
C ARG A 211 8.88 -16.02 7.36
N PRO A 212 9.47 -16.72 6.38
CA PRO A 212 8.99 -16.69 5.01
C PRO A 212 7.87 -17.71 4.82
N ARG A 213 6.63 -17.30 4.59
CA ARG A 213 5.58 -18.23 4.11
C ARG A 213 5.07 -17.95 2.70
N LEU A 214 5.32 -16.80 2.11
CA LEU A 214 4.77 -16.46 0.79
C LEU A 214 5.77 -16.13 -0.32
N LEU A 215 7.07 -16.04 -0.03
CA LEU A 215 8.10 -15.89 -1.07
C LEU A 215 9.32 -16.79 -0.78
N PRO A 216 9.19 -18.13 -0.85
CA PRO A 216 10.29 -19.03 -0.50
C PRO A 216 11.54 -18.87 -1.37
N ALA A 217 11.42 -18.33 -2.58
CA ALA A 217 12.52 -18.19 -3.52
C ALA A 217 13.30 -16.88 -3.36
N LEU A 218 12.62 -15.77 -3.08
CA LEU A 218 13.26 -14.45 -2.96
C LEU A 218 14.05 -14.28 -1.66
N TRP A 219 13.58 -14.84 -0.55
CA TRP A 219 14.23 -14.69 0.76
C TRP A 219 15.44 -15.58 1.01
N ARG A 220 15.54 -16.73 0.35
CA ARG A 220 16.69 -17.64 0.53
C ARG A 220 18.00 -17.07 0.01
N ARG A 221 18.00 -16.03 -0.83
CA ARG A 221 19.20 -15.42 -1.39
C ARG A 221 19.68 -14.16 -0.67
N CYS A 222 18.85 -13.53 0.15
CA CYS A 222 19.24 -12.29 0.82
C CYS A 222 20.05 -12.46 2.11
N GLY A 223 20.30 -13.69 2.61
CA GLY A 223 21.24 -13.96 3.70
C GLY A 223 20.95 -13.22 5.02
N ILE A 224 19.66 -12.87 5.31
CA ILE A 224 19.24 -12.17 6.53
C ILE A 224 18.36 -13.09 7.36
#